data_fc91e7ed83292ed6833aace6177bbf81
#
_entry.id   fc91e7ed83292ed6833aace6177bbf81
#
_cell.length_a   1.000
_cell.length_b   1.000
_cell.length_c   1.000
_cell.angle_alpha   90.00
_cell.angle_beta   90.00
_cell.angle_gamma   90.00
#
_symmetry.space_group_name_H-M   'P 1'
#
loop_
_entity.id
_entity.type
_entity.pdbx_description
1 polymer ?
#
loop_
_entity_poly.entity_id
_entity_poly.type
_entity_poly.pdbx_seq_one_letter_code
_entity_poly.pdbx_strand_id
1 'polypeptide(L)'
;MRKLAWVLAACVVAANCAPAAPVNTVPAAPRFPEFVYPEPPPGTPKTTADRLSRGWRLLQANDLASATREFAAILKTAAAFAPAQAASGYVELARERPDTAVPHFDAALSAGSAYAPALVGRGLALLATGRAEDALGSFEAALAADASLPDLAGRIETLRVRVAQDGVGRAERAATAGRWDEARGAYRAAIQASPESAFLHRDLARMEHAAGRADAALTEARAAIALDPDDAVAHVLVGDVLAERQDTSGALAAYRRAAAVDPSPAIEAAIARVRERVREAALPAQYREIGDRPQAARADIAALLGVRLGPVLTRAPQRQMVVTDVRGHWADPWIQTVTRAGAMEVFPNYTFEPSARIRRGDLADAVSRVLALIAPAGSATATPWESAAVTVSDVPPGHLAYPAVRRAVAAGVMPLRDGAFELLAPVSGAEAVEVVTRLAALTGVRG
;
A
#
# COMPACT_ATOMS: atom_id res chain seq x y z
N MET A 1 40.17 78.05 -68.48
CA MET A 1 40.59 79.49 -68.23
C MET A 1 40.29 79.80 -66.75
N ARG A 2 41.37 80.33 -66.09
CA ARG A 2 41.40 81.18 -64.91
C ARG A 2 40.92 80.56 -63.56
N LYS A 3 41.91 80.27 -62.72
CA LYS A 3 42.68 81.10 -61.72
C LYS A 3 41.97 81.13 -60.34
N LEU A 4 42.62 80.50 -59.40
CA LEU A 4 43.21 80.98 -58.17
C LEU A 4 42.27 81.60 -57.11
N ALA A 5 42.25 81.10 -55.89
CA ALA A 5 42.95 81.77 -54.76
C ALA A 5 42.90 80.88 -53.50
N TRP A 6 44.07 80.79 -52.84
CA TRP A 6 44.32 80.22 -51.52
C TRP A 6 43.82 81.16 -50.42
N VAL A 7 43.11 80.61 -49.40
CA VAL A 7 43.07 81.29 -48.06
C VAL A 7 43.29 80.20 -47.01
N LEU A 8 44.45 80.24 -46.37
CA LEU A 8 44.77 79.51 -45.15
C LEU A 8 43.98 80.15 -44.00
N ALA A 9 43.13 79.31 -43.31
CA ALA A 9 42.60 79.61 -42.01
C ALA A 9 43.11 78.56 -41.01
N ALA A 10 43.98 78.97 -40.13
CA ALA A 10 44.49 78.17 -39.02
C ALA A 10 43.38 78.14 -37.94
N CYS A 11 42.74 76.95 -37.77
CA CYS A 11 41.90 76.70 -36.62
C CYS A 11 42.74 76.07 -35.49
N VAL A 12 42.93 76.87 -34.43
CA VAL A 12 43.46 76.41 -33.15
C VAL A 12 42.43 75.42 -32.51
N VAL A 13 42.75 74.14 -32.44
CA VAL A 13 41.96 73.15 -31.69
C VAL A 13 42.35 73.32 -30.22
N ALA A 14 41.53 74.03 -29.45
CA ALA A 14 41.56 73.97 -27.99
C ALA A 14 41.01 72.58 -27.54
N ALA A 15 41.92 71.73 -27.07
CA ALA A 15 41.53 70.48 -26.42
C ALA A 15 40.86 70.83 -25.10
N ASN A 16 39.51 70.77 -25.08
CA ASN A 16 38.74 70.76 -23.87
C ASN A 16 38.88 69.42 -23.20
N CYS A 17 39.76 69.30 -22.22
CA CYS A 17 39.72 68.21 -21.23
C CYS A 17 38.50 68.46 -20.31
N ALA A 18 37.32 67.97 -20.72
CA ALA A 18 36.22 67.85 -19.81
C ALA A 18 36.53 66.66 -18.85
N PRO A 19 36.36 66.79 -17.53
CA PRO A 19 36.50 65.72 -16.61
C PRO A 19 35.42 64.67 -16.98
N ALA A 20 35.85 63.43 -17.20
CA ALA A 20 34.90 62.34 -17.42
C ALA A 20 33.93 62.26 -16.23
N ALA A 21 32.62 62.32 -16.51
CA ALA A 21 31.59 62.12 -15.51
C ALA A 21 31.86 60.81 -14.78
N PRO A 22 31.66 60.75 -13.48
CA PRO A 22 31.82 59.48 -12.76
C PRO A 22 30.84 58.45 -13.38
N VAL A 23 31.38 57.43 -14.00
CA VAL A 23 30.59 56.30 -14.43
C VAL A 23 30.00 55.71 -13.15
N ASN A 24 28.72 55.93 -12.93
CA ASN A 24 27.97 55.23 -11.91
C ASN A 24 27.97 53.75 -12.33
N THR A 25 29.04 53.05 -11.99
CA THR A 25 29.07 51.59 -12.10
C THR A 25 28.10 51.05 -11.05
N VAL A 26 26.88 50.76 -11.47
CA VAL A 26 26.00 49.86 -10.71
C VAL A 26 26.88 48.65 -10.38
N PRO A 27 27.04 48.26 -9.11
CA PRO A 27 27.82 47.08 -8.78
C PRO A 27 27.27 45.93 -9.61
N ALA A 28 28.12 45.31 -10.42
CA ALA A 28 27.70 44.12 -11.18
C ALA A 28 27.13 43.13 -10.19
N ALA A 29 25.93 42.61 -10.48
CA ALA A 29 25.31 41.56 -9.65
C ALA A 29 26.33 40.44 -9.40
N PRO A 30 26.35 39.87 -8.20
CA PRO A 30 27.30 38.80 -7.88
C PRO A 30 27.13 37.63 -8.89
N ARG A 31 28.26 37.13 -9.37
CA ARG A 31 28.27 36.04 -10.36
C ARG A 31 27.66 34.73 -9.78
N PHE A 32 27.83 34.52 -8.48
CA PHE A 32 27.36 33.34 -7.74
C PHE A 32 26.50 33.84 -6.56
N PRO A 33 25.26 34.24 -6.81
CA PRO A 33 24.37 34.78 -5.77
C PRO A 33 23.99 33.74 -4.70
N GLU A 34 24.07 32.44 -5.04
CA GLU A 34 23.79 31.32 -4.14
C GLU A 34 24.92 31.03 -3.15
N PHE A 35 26.11 31.62 -3.34
CA PHE A 35 27.24 31.42 -2.43
C PHE A 35 27.15 32.35 -1.23
N VAL A 36 27.35 31.81 -0.04
CA VAL A 36 27.27 32.56 1.22
C VAL A 36 28.67 33.06 1.60
N TYR A 37 28.80 34.39 1.82
CA TYR A 37 30.07 34.97 2.25
C TYR A 37 30.51 34.36 3.60
N PRO A 38 31.74 33.83 3.68
CA PRO A 38 32.21 33.21 4.89
C PRO A 38 32.82 34.29 5.82
N GLU A 39 31.97 34.98 6.57
CA GLU A 39 32.42 36.07 7.48
C GLU A 39 33.50 35.59 8.46
N PRO A 40 34.58 36.37 8.61
CA PRO A 40 35.59 36.02 9.59
C PRO A 40 35.08 36.25 11.02
N PRO A 41 35.42 35.41 12.00
CA PRO A 41 34.99 35.56 13.38
C PRO A 41 35.59 36.86 14.01
N PRO A 42 34.91 37.43 15.03
CA PRO A 42 35.43 38.56 15.79
C PRO A 42 36.86 38.33 16.28
N GLY A 43 37.72 39.35 16.18
CA GLY A 43 39.13 39.22 16.58
C GLY A 43 40.06 38.70 15.49
N THR A 44 39.54 38.38 14.28
CA THR A 44 40.42 38.04 13.15
C THR A 44 41.34 39.23 12.80
N PRO A 45 42.67 39.02 12.61
CA PRO A 45 43.58 40.08 12.20
C PRO A 45 43.11 40.80 10.94
N LYS A 46 43.15 42.12 10.93
CA LYS A 46 42.64 42.95 9.84
C LYS A 46 43.21 42.53 8.47
N THR A 47 44.51 42.20 8.44
CA THR A 47 45.19 41.75 7.21
C THR A 47 44.58 40.42 6.66
N THR A 48 44.15 39.52 7.52
CA THR A 48 43.48 38.28 7.15
C THR A 48 42.07 38.54 6.66
N ALA A 49 41.31 39.39 7.38
CA ALA A 49 39.95 39.76 7.00
C ALA A 49 39.92 40.53 5.65
N ASP A 50 40.84 41.47 5.45
CA ASP A 50 40.96 42.23 4.18
C ASP A 50 41.33 41.32 3.01
N ARG A 51 42.19 40.32 3.26
CA ARG A 51 42.59 39.34 2.25
C ARG A 51 41.42 38.41 1.89
N LEU A 52 40.65 37.96 2.89
CA LEU A 52 39.47 37.15 2.69
C LEU A 52 38.40 37.88 1.87
N SER A 53 38.11 39.15 2.25
CA SER A 53 37.17 39.97 1.51
C SER A 53 37.60 40.28 0.06
N ARG A 54 38.91 40.47 -0.17
CA ARG A 54 39.48 40.62 -1.52
C ARG A 54 39.33 39.38 -2.34
N GLY A 55 39.70 38.23 -1.78
CA GLY A 55 39.54 36.93 -2.43
C GLY A 55 38.09 36.64 -2.80
N TRP A 56 37.13 36.97 -1.92
CA TRP A 56 35.72 36.81 -2.20
C TRP A 56 35.22 37.70 -3.36
N ARG A 57 35.64 38.94 -3.40
CA ARG A 57 35.29 39.81 -4.53
C ARG A 57 35.85 39.29 -5.86
N LEU A 58 37.07 38.74 -5.85
CA LEU A 58 37.66 38.09 -7.04
C LEU A 58 36.87 36.82 -7.46
N LEU A 59 36.43 36.02 -6.51
CA LEU A 59 35.54 34.87 -6.77
C LEU A 59 34.24 35.36 -7.44
N GLN A 60 33.58 36.35 -6.87
CA GLN A 60 32.34 36.90 -7.43
C GLN A 60 32.54 37.57 -8.80
N ALA A 61 33.75 38.02 -9.10
CA ALA A 61 34.15 38.51 -10.42
C ALA A 61 34.62 37.41 -11.38
N ASN A 62 34.54 36.13 -10.96
CA ASN A 62 35.03 34.96 -11.71
C ASN A 62 36.56 34.93 -11.96
N ASP A 63 37.35 35.74 -11.24
CA ASP A 63 38.81 35.60 -11.23
C ASP A 63 39.24 34.53 -10.19
N LEU A 64 38.96 33.28 -10.56
CA LEU A 64 39.17 32.12 -9.68
C LEU A 64 40.65 31.87 -9.36
N ALA A 65 41.57 32.26 -10.29
CA ALA A 65 43.00 32.10 -10.07
C ALA A 65 43.54 33.07 -9.00
N SER A 66 43.11 34.31 -9.03
CA SER A 66 43.49 35.31 -8.02
C SER A 66 42.78 35.05 -6.68
N ALA A 67 41.53 34.64 -6.68
CA ALA A 67 40.80 34.23 -5.48
C ALA A 67 41.53 33.10 -4.75
N THR A 68 41.93 32.06 -5.49
CA THR A 68 42.71 30.92 -4.94
C THR A 68 43.99 31.40 -4.26
N ARG A 69 44.75 32.30 -4.89
CA ARG A 69 46.01 32.84 -4.30
C ARG A 69 45.75 33.56 -2.98
N GLU A 70 44.69 34.34 -2.89
CA GLU A 70 44.34 35.04 -1.65
C GLU A 70 43.97 34.06 -0.54
N PHE A 71 43.13 33.07 -0.80
CA PHE A 71 42.73 32.05 0.22
C PHE A 71 43.87 31.13 0.60
N ALA A 72 44.69 30.67 -0.36
CA ALA A 72 45.85 29.85 -0.08
C ALA A 72 46.89 30.59 0.81
N ALA A 73 47.06 31.91 0.62
CA ALA A 73 47.96 32.69 1.47
C ALA A 73 47.46 32.79 2.93
N ILE A 74 46.14 32.77 3.17
CA ILE A 74 45.57 32.69 4.51
C ILE A 74 45.83 31.29 5.08
N LEU A 75 45.51 30.23 4.34
CA LEU A 75 45.63 28.86 4.78
C LEU A 75 47.08 28.43 5.03
N LYS A 76 48.05 29.05 4.36
CA LYS A 76 49.50 28.84 4.62
C LYS A 76 49.90 29.19 6.06
N THR A 77 49.25 30.21 6.64
CA THR A 77 49.52 30.67 8.00
C THR A 77 48.55 30.13 9.04
N ALA A 78 47.32 29.77 8.62
CA ALA A 78 46.24 29.29 9.45
C ALA A 78 45.45 28.21 8.70
N ALA A 79 45.99 27.00 8.62
CA ALA A 79 45.43 25.90 7.81
C ALA A 79 44.01 25.54 8.22
N ALA A 80 43.63 25.67 9.48
CA ALA A 80 42.29 25.37 10.03
C ALA A 80 41.35 26.59 10.04
N PHE A 81 41.70 27.69 9.39
CA PHE A 81 40.84 28.90 9.38
C PHE A 81 39.58 28.64 8.54
N ALA A 82 38.48 28.33 9.21
CA ALA A 82 37.21 27.92 8.60
C ALA A 82 36.70 28.84 7.46
N PRO A 83 36.75 30.19 7.58
CA PRO A 83 36.32 31.06 6.48
C PRO A 83 37.12 30.90 5.20
N ALA A 84 38.44 30.70 5.29
CA ALA A 84 39.29 30.49 4.10
C ALA A 84 39.12 29.07 3.51
N GLN A 85 38.89 28.07 4.34
CA GLN A 85 38.52 26.74 3.86
C GLN A 85 37.17 26.78 3.11
N ALA A 86 36.11 27.37 3.68
CA ALA A 86 34.84 27.51 3.02
C ALA A 86 34.94 28.31 1.71
N ALA A 87 35.69 29.42 1.70
CA ALA A 87 35.94 30.18 0.51
C ALA A 87 36.69 29.39 -0.57
N SER A 88 37.63 28.52 -0.19
CA SER A 88 38.33 27.61 -1.12
C SER A 88 37.36 26.59 -1.71
N GLY A 89 36.46 26.03 -0.92
CA GLY A 89 35.40 25.14 -1.39
C GLY A 89 34.50 25.81 -2.43
N TYR A 90 34.12 27.08 -2.20
CA TYR A 90 33.35 27.85 -3.18
C TYR A 90 34.11 28.09 -4.47
N VAL A 91 35.44 28.28 -4.41
CA VAL A 91 36.27 28.37 -5.64
C VAL A 91 36.21 27.07 -6.43
N GLU A 92 36.29 25.92 -5.76
CA GLU A 92 36.19 24.64 -6.46
C GLU A 92 34.78 24.39 -7.05
N LEU A 93 33.71 24.83 -6.34
CA LEU A 93 32.35 24.83 -6.92
C LEU A 93 32.25 25.69 -8.17
N ALA A 94 32.83 26.93 -8.12
CA ALA A 94 32.86 27.81 -9.26
C ALA A 94 33.66 27.27 -10.45
N ARG A 95 34.58 26.34 -10.21
CA ARG A 95 35.32 25.56 -11.23
C ARG A 95 34.55 24.31 -11.70
N GLU A 96 33.32 24.10 -11.24
CA GLU A 96 32.54 22.92 -11.54
C GLU A 96 33.21 21.60 -11.03
N ARG A 97 33.91 21.69 -9.88
CA ARG A 97 34.60 20.58 -9.23
C ARG A 97 34.01 20.26 -7.86
N PRO A 98 32.76 19.79 -7.80
CA PRO A 98 32.06 19.59 -6.52
C PRO A 98 32.74 18.53 -5.63
N ASP A 99 33.33 17.49 -6.22
CA ASP A 99 34.05 16.45 -5.44
C ASP A 99 35.27 17.00 -4.70
N THR A 100 35.96 17.98 -5.28
CA THR A 100 37.10 18.64 -4.63
C THR A 100 36.66 19.75 -3.67
N ALA A 101 35.45 20.26 -3.81
CA ALA A 101 34.87 21.26 -2.92
C ALA A 101 34.48 20.69 -1.55
N VAL A 102 33.91 19.46 -1.51
CA VAL A 102 33.42 18.82 -0.27
C VAL A 102 34.51 18.77 0.81
N PRO A 103 35.75 18.28 0.57
CA PRO A 103 36.80 18.26 1.58
C PRO A 103 37.13 19.63 2.17
N HIS A 104 37.03 20.69 1.42
CA HIS A 104 37.27 22.07 1.93
C HIS A 104 36.15 22.48 2.89
N PHE A 105 34.88 22.17 2.57
CA PHE A 105 33.77 22.45 3.47
C PHE A 105 33.84 21.58 4.73
N ASP A 106 34.20 20.30 4.60
CA ASP A 106 34.37 19.42 5.75
C ASP A 106 35.52 19.91 6.65
N ALA A 107 36.63 20.44 6.08
CA ALA A 107 37.70 21.05 6.82
C ALA A 107 37.23 22.34 7.54
N ALA A 108 36.38 23.15 6.93
CA ALA A 108 35.79 24.31 7.57
C ALA A 108 34.87 23.92 8.76
N LEU A 109 34.16 22.83 8.65
CA LEU A 109 33.24 22.30 9.68
C LEU A 109 33.97 21.58 10.81
N SER A 110 35.20 21.12 10.62
CA SER A 110 36.01 20.45 11.66
C SER A 110 36.32 21.32 12.86
N ALA A 111 36.34 22.67 12.67
CA ALA A 111 36.56 23.67 13.73
C ALA A 111 35.25 24.07 14.47
N GLY A 112 34.09 23.73 13.91
CA GLY A 112 32.77 24.00 14.45
C GLY A 112 31.68 23.56 13.50
N SER A 113 30.85 22.62 13.93
CA SER A 113 29.82 21.96 13.09
C SER A 113 28.69 22.88 12.61
N ALA A 114 28.51 24.06 13.23
CA ALA A 114 27.42 25.00 12.95
C ALA A 114 27.85 26.20 12.09
N TYR A 115 28.82 26.06 11.22
CA TYR A 115 29.27 27.16 10.35
C TYR A 115 28.44 27.22 9.06
N ALA A 116 27.42 28.05 9.05
CA ALA A 116 26.41 28.15 7.98
C ALA A 116 26.99 28.29 6.57
N PRO A 117 28.00 29.15 6.28
CA PRO A 117 28.59 29.25 4.94
C PRO A 117 29.17 27.93 4.43
N ALA A 118 29.83 27.14 5.29
CA ALA A 118 30.37 25.84 4.90
C ALA A 118 29.26 24.77 4.70
N LEU A 119 28.21 24.81 5.53
CA LEU A 119 27.07 23.90 5.39
C LEU A 119 26.30 24.15 4.08
N VAL A 120 26.07 25.42 3.71
CA VAL A 120 25.45 25.75 2.42
C VAL A 120 26.34 25.28 1.27
N GLY A 121 27.64 25.60 1.29
CA GLY A 121 28.57 25.18 0.25
C GLY A 121 28.68 23.68 0.11
N ARG A 122 28.71 22.95 1.24
CA ARG A 122 28.69 21.48 1.27
C ARG A 122 27.40 20.93 0.64
N GLY A 123 26.23 21.50 0.99
CA GLY A 123 24.96 21.13 0.39
C GLY A 123 24.93 21.33 -1.13
N LEU A 124 25.44 22.45 -1.61
CA LEU A 124 25.57 22.73 -3.06
C LEU A 124 26.47 21.71 -3.76
N ALA A 125 27.62 21.37 -3.17
CA ALA A 125 28.56 20.40 -3.72
C ALA A 125 27.96 19.00 -3.78
N LEU A 126 27.28 18.58 -2.69
CA LEU A 126 26.61 17.28 -2.61
C LEU A 126 25.46 17.17 -3.63
N LEU A 127 24.70 18.26 -3.81
CA LEU A 127 23.62 18.29 -4.80
C LEU A 127 24.17 18.16 -6.24
N ALA A 128 25.30 18.83 -6.53
CA ALA A 128 25.96 18.74 -7.83
C ALA A 128 26.52 17.34 -8.13
N THR A 129 26.85 16.55 -7.10
CA THR A 129 27.28 15.13 -7.23
C THR A 129 26.11 14.12 -7.15
N GLY A 130 24.85 14.61 -7.12
CA GLY A 130 23.66 13.74 -7.05
C GLY A 130 23.36 13.16 -5.66
N ARG A 131 24.07 13.60 -4.63
CA ARG A 131 23.88 13.15 -3.24
C ARG A 131 22.81 14.00 -2.54
N ALA A 132 21.57 13.91 -3.03
CA ALA A 132 20.45 14.77 -2.62
C ALA A 132 20.10 14.64 -1.14
N GLU A 133 20.17 13.43 -0.57
CA GLU A 133 19.88 13.18 0.87
C GLU A 133 20.91 13.87 1.76
N ASP A 134 22.21 13.72 1.46
CA ASP A 134 23.27 14.36 2.21
C ASP A 134 23.24 15.91 2.06
N ALA A 135 22.84 16.39 0.86
CA ALA A 135 22.65 17.81 0.59
C ALA A 135 21.51 18.38 1.45
N LEU A 136 20.39 17.65 1.56
CA LEU A 136 19.25 18.04 2.41
C LEU A 136 19.70 18.21 3.86
N GLY A 137 20.39 17.23 4.45
CA GLY A 137 20.91 17.34 5.81
C GLY A 137 21.87 18.52 6.00
N SER A 138 22.70 18.83 4.99
CA SER A 138 23.60 19.99 5.04
C SER A 138 22.85 21.33 5.02
N PHE A 139 21.79 21.46 4.20
CA PHE A 139 20.96 22.65 4.15
C PHE A 139 20.10 22.83 5.41
N GLU A 140 19.54 21.76 5.96
CA GLU A 140 18.80 21.80 7.23
C GLU A 140 19.69 22.25 8.38
N ALA A 141 20.91 21.73 8.47
CA ALA A 141 21.91 22.17 9.45
C ALA A 141 22.31 23.65 9.23
N ALA A 142 22.39 24.10 7.98
CA ALA A 142 22.69 25.51 7.66
C ALA A 142 21.56 26.44 8.14
N LEU A 143 20.30 26.06 7.88
CA LEU A 143 19.13 26.85 8.32
C LEU A 143 19.00 26.87 9.85
N ALA A 144 19.35 25.78 10.52
CA ALA A 144 19.39 25.71 11.98
C ALA A 144 20.51 26.58 12.57
N ALA A 145 21.64 26.72 11.86
CA ALA A 145 22.77 27.57 12.28
C ALA A 145 22.51 29.04 12.02
N ASP A 146 21.81 29.37 10.92
CA ASP A 146 21.44 30.74 10.56
C ASP A 146 20.09 30.78 9.85
N ALA A 147 19.05 31.11 10.59
CA ALA A 147 17.68 31.22 10.08
C ALA A 147 17.44 32.39 9.12
N SER A 148 18.41 33.31 9.01
CA SER A 148 18.29 34.50 8.13
C SER A 148 18.72 34.26 6.69
N LEU A 149 19.21 33.03 6.37
CA LEU A 149 19.64 32.68 5.02
C LEU A 149 18.48 32.76 4.01
N PRO A 150 18.56 33.63 3.00
CA PRO A 150 17.46 33.82 2.07
C PRO A 150 17.24 32.57 1.22
N ASP A 151 15.98 32.29 0.89
CA ASP A 151 15.54 31.21 -0.01
C ASP A 151 15.94 29.79 0.37
N LEU A 152 16.65 29.59 1.50
CA LEU A 152 17.11 28.25 1.89
C LEU A 152 15.95 27.37 2.33
N ALA A 153 14.95 27.90 3.04
CA ALA A 153 13.77 27.17 3.45
C ALA A 153 12.99 26.62 2.24
N GLY A 154 12.74 27.43 1.22
CA GLY A 154 12.06 26.98 -0.01
C GLY A 154 12.86 25.94 -0.78
N ARG A 155 14.20 26.06 -0.79
CA ARG A 155 15.09 25.04 -1.38
C ARG A 155 15.04 23.72 -0.63
N ILE A 156 15.01 23.75 0.70
CA ILE A 156 14.85 22.56 1.55
C ILE A 156 13.55 21.85 1.23
N GLU A 157 12.42 22.57 1.19
CA GLU A 157 11.11 21.96 0.88
C GLU A 157 11.09 21.29 -0.49
N THR A 158 11.63 21.97 -1.50
CA THR A 158 11.74 21.38 -2.86
C THR A 158 12.60 20.13 -2.86
N LEU A 159 13.70 20.14 -2.11
CA LEU A 159 14.62 19.01 -2.04
C LEU A 159 14.04 17.84 -1.24
N ARG A 160 13.28 18.10 -0.17
CA ARG A 160 12.54 17.07 0.58
C ARG A 160 11.60 16.27 -0.31
N VAL A 161 10.79 16.97 -1.11
CA VAL A 161 9.88 16.32 -2.05
C VAL A 161 10.65 15.44 -3.04
N ARG A 162 11.74 15.97 -3.60
CA ARG A 162 12.58 15.20 -4.54
C ARG A 162 13.21 13.97 -3.89
N VAL A 163 13.79 14.11 -2.70
CA VAL A 163 14.40 12.99 -1.95
C VAL A 163 13.36 11.92 -1.62
N ALA A 164 12.16 12.34 -1.20
CA ALA A 164 11.06 11.41 -0.93
C ALA A 164 10.64 10.64 -2.19
N GLN A 165 10.47 11.34 -3.34
CA GLN A 165 10.11 10.71 -4.61
C GLN A 165 11.19 9.73 -5.12
N ASP A 166 12.46 10.15 -5.08
CA ASP A 166 13.59 9.31 -5.47
C ASP A 166 13.70 8.07 -4.55
N GLY A 167 13.43 8.24 -3.25
CA GLY A 167 13.39 7.19 -2.26
C GLY A 167 12.30 6.15 -2.56
N VAL A 168 11.07 6.60 -2.84
CA VAL A 168 9.96 5.70 -3.25
C VAL A 168 10.34 4.93 -4.50
N GLY A 169 10.84 5.60 -5.54
CA GLY A 169 11.24 4.92 -6.78
C GLY A 169 12.36 3.88 -6.59
N ARG A 170 13.32 4.11 -5.67
CA ARG A 170 14.33 3.11 -5.29
C ARG A 170 13.71 1.95 -4.53
N ALA A 171 12.82 2.25 -3.58
CA ALA A 171 12.16 1.25 -2.77
C ALA A 171 11.30 0.31 -3.61
N GLU A 172 10.52 0.82 -4.56
CA GLU A 172 9.68 0.03 -5.46
C GLU A 172 10.51 -0.90 -6.35
N ARG A 173 11.61 -0.38 -6.94
CA ARG A 173 12.54 -1.21 -7.74
C ARG A 173 13.18 -2.32 -6.90
N ALA A 174 13.59 -2.01 -5.69
CA ALA A 174 14.18 -2.99 -4.78
C ALA A 174 13.15 -4.05 -4.35
N ALA A 175 11.92 -3.64 -4.02
CA ALA A 175 10.82 -4.54 -3.65
C ALA A 175 10.44 -5.48 -4.80
N THR A 176 10.33 -4.96 -6.03
CA THR A 176 10.06 -5.76 -7.23
C THR A 176 11.16 -6.80 -7.49
N ALA A 177 12.40 -6.50 -7.12
CA ALA A 177 13.53 -7.41 -7.21
C ALA A 177 13.66 -8.36 -5.99
N GLY A 178 12.72 -8.32 -5.03
CA GLY A 178 12.76 -9.11 -3.80
C GLY A 178 13.80 -8.66 -2.78
N ARG A 179 14.43 -7.50 -2.98
CA ARG A 179 15.46 -6.95 -2.09
C ARG A 179 14.80 -6.12 -0.98
N TRP A 180 14.08 -6.80 -0.09
CA TRP A 180 13.22 -6.19 0.92
C TRP A 180 13.93 -5.26 1.89
N ASP A 181 15.17 -5.55 2.30
CA ASP A 181 15.92 -4.70 3.24
C ASP A 181 16.40 -3.40 2.59
N GLU A 182 16.78 -3.46 1.30
CA GLU A 182 17.09 -2.27 0.50
C GLU A 182 15.84 -1.40 0.30
N ALA A 183 14.70 -2.02 -0.03
CA ALA A 183 13.42 -1.32 -0.16
C ALA A 183 13.04 -0.60 1.14
N ARG A 184 13.17 -1.28 2.28
CA ARG A 184 12.93 -0.69 3.61
C ARG A 184 13.85 0.50 3.88
N GLY A 185 15.14 0.37 3.58
CA GLY A 185 16.11 1.45 3.75
C GLY A 185 15.72 2.68 2.94
N ALA A 186 15.31 2.48 1.70
CA ALA A 186 14.89 3.56 0.81
C ALA A 186 13.59 4.25 1.27
N TYR A 187 12.58 3.48 1.74
CA TYR A 187 11.36 4.07 2.33
C TYR A 187 11.67 4.85 3.61
N ARG A 188 12.55 4.33 4.49
CA ARG A 188 12.93 5.04 5.70
C ARG A 188 13.64 6.36 5.41
N ALA A 189 14.52 6.39 4.41
CA ALA A 189 15.16 7.63 3.96
C ALA A 189 14.11 8.63 3.43
N ALA A 190 13.12 8.16 2.67
CA ALA A 190 12.01 9.00 2.21
C ALA A 190 11.18 9.56 3.38
N ILE A 191 10.87 8.74 4.38
CA ILE A 191 10.15 9.15 5.61
C ILE A 191 10.97 10.15 6.42
N GLN A 192 12.29 9.98 6.52
CA GLN A 192 13.14 10.97 7.18
C GLN A 192 13.08 12.34 6.48
N ALA A 193 13.00 12.36 5.14
CA ALA A 193 12.83 13.60 4.39
C ALA A 193 11.43 14.21 4.56
N SER A 194 10.39 13.38 4.75
CA SER A 194 8.99 13.81 4.89
C SER A 194 8.26 13.02 5.97
N PRO A 195 8.53 13.28 7.25
CA PRO A 195 8.04 12.45 8.37
C PRO A 195 6.53 12.53 8.60
N GLU A 196 5.86 13.54 8.10
CA GLU A 196 4.41 13.72 8.21
C GLU A 196 3.62 13.13 7.03
N SER A 197 4.29 12.38 6.16
CA SER A 197 3.66 11.78 4.99
C SER A 197 3.01 10.43 5.33
N ALA A 198 1.71 10.42 5.57
CA ALA A 198 0.92 9.19 5.75
C ALA A 198 1.11 8.20 4.60
N PHE A 199 1.20 8.72 3.36
CA PHE A 199 1.44 7.94 2.15
C PHE A 199 2.72 7.09 2.23
N LEU A 200 3.84 7.65 2.71
CA LEU A 200 5.10 6.92 2.81
C LEU A 200 5.04 5.78 3.83
N HIS A 201 4.42 6.04 4.98
CA HIS A 201 4.19 5.02 6.01
C HIS A 201 3.28 3.91 5.48
N ARG A 202 2.21 4.24 4.76
CA ARG A 202 1.31 3.26 4.15
C ARG A 202 2.02 2.40 3.11
N ASP A 203 2.84 2.99 2.25
CA ASP A 203 3.56 2.24 1.22
C ASP A 203 4.65 1.36 1.81
N LEU A 204 5.36 1.82 2.85
CA LEU A 204 6.27 0.98 3.63
C LEU A 204 5.50 -0.18 4.30
N ALA A 205 4.34 0.07 4.88
CA ALA A 205 3.50 -0.96 5.48
C ALA A 205 3.09 -2.03 4.45
N ARG A 206 2.70 -1.62 3.25
CA ARG A 206 2.36 -2.53 2.15
C ARG A 206 3.56 -3.39 1.74
N MET A 207 4.73 -2.79 1.63
CA MET A 207 5.97 -3.49 1.32
C MET A 207 6.34 -4.50 2.42
N GLU A 208 6.23 -4.11 3.70
CA GLU A 208 6.51 -5.01 4.82
C GLU A 208 5.53 -6.18 4.88
N HIS A 209 4.25 -5.95 4.57
CA HIS A 209 3.25 -7.01 4.45
C HIS A 209 3.61 -7.99 3.32
N ALA A 210 3.95 -7.48 2.14
CA ALA A 210 4.38 -8.30 1.01
C ALA A 210 5.66 -9.10 1.32
N ALA A 211 6.53 -8.58 2.18
CA ALA A 211 7.73 -9.26 2.68
C ALA A 211 7.43 -10.29 3.79
N GLY A 212 6.17 -10.49 4.19
CA GLY A 212 5.76 -11.38 5.27
C GLY A 212 6.06 -10.87 6.68
N ARG A 213 6.32 -9.59 6.85
CA ARG A 213 6.72 -8.97 8.13
C ARG A 213 5.54 -8.26 8.78
N ALA A 214 4.57 -9.03 9.21
CA ALA A 214 3.27 -8.58 9.70
C ALA A 214 3.34 -7.55 10.85
N ASP A 215 4.30 -7.67 11.79
CA ASP A 215 4.44 -6.68 12.89
C ASP A 215 4.93 -5.32 12.39
N ALA A 216 5.89 -5.32 11.49
CA ALA A 216 6.38 -4.10 10.86
C ALA A 216 5.28 -3.43 10.04
N ALA A 217 4.55 -4.22 9.25
CA ALA A 217 3.41 -3.74 8.47
C ALA A 217 2.34 -3.07 9.35
N LEU A 218 1.95 -3.70 10.47
CA LEU A 218 1.00 -3.10 11.41
C LEU A 218 1.51 -1.82 12.05
N THR A 219 2.79 -1.76 12.37
CA THR A 219 3.41 -0.57 12.97
C THR A 219 3.32 0.62 12.00
N GLU A 220 3.74 0.41 10.77
CA GLU A 220 3.76 1.46 9.75
C GLU A 220 2.34 1.84 9.29
N ALA A 221 1.43 0.86 9.14
CA ALA A 221 0.04 1.15 8.80
C ALA A 221 -0.67 1.99 9.88
N ARG A 222 -0.38 1.72 11.17
CA ARG A 222 -0.90 2.52 12.27
C ARG A 222 -0.28 3.92 12.31
N ALA A 223 0.99 4.06 11.95
CA ALA A 223 1.62 5.38 11.80
C ALA A 223 0.95 6.18 10.67
N ALA A 224 0.65 5.54 9.54
CA ALA A 224 -0.11 6.18 8.47
C ALA A 224 -1.49 6.66 8.95
N ILE A 225 -2.24 5.82 9.67
CA ILE A 225 -3.57 6.16 10.23
C ILE A 225 -3.47 7.27 11.29
N ALA A 226 -2.38 7.33 12.05
CA ALA A 226 -2.18 8.41 13.04
C ALA A 226 -1.97 9.77 12.36
N LEU A 227 -1.35 9.80 11.18
CA LEU A 227 -1.14 10.99 10.36
C LEU A 227 -2.40 11.33 9.53
N ASP A 228 -3.06 10.32 8.98
CA ASP A 228 -4.31 10.46 8.21
C ASP A 228 -5.33 9.40 8.69
N PRO A 229 -6.23 9.77 9.62
CA PRO A 229 -7.26 8.87 10.13
C PRO A 229 -8.27 8.38 9.08
N ASP A 230 -8.35 9.07 7.95
CA ASP A 230 -9.26 8.74 6.85
C ASP A 230 -8.56 8.00 5.70
N ASP A 231 -7.35 7.47 5.92
CA ASP A 231 -6.67 6.59 4.95
C ASP A 231 -7.34 5.20 4.92
N ALA A 232 -8.35 5.04 4.05
CA ALA A 232 -9.08 3.77 3.88
C ALA A 232 -8.14 2.61 3.51
N VAL A 233 -7.09 2.87 2.72
CA VAL A 233 -6.14 1.84 2.27
C VAL A 233 -5.29 1.33 3.45
N ALA A 234 -4.85 2.23 4.33
CA ALA A 234 -4.15 1.85 5.54
C ALA A 234 -5.03 1.02 6.49
N HIS A 235 -6.32 1.37 6.63
CA HIS A 235 -7.28 0.58 7.39
C HIS A 235 -7.51 -0.81 6.78
N VAL A 236 -7.59 -0.93 5.44
CA VAL A 236 -7.68 -2.23 4.75
C VAL A 236 -6.45 -3.07 5.08
N LEU A 237 -5.27 -2.51 4.97
CA LEU A 237 -4.02 -3.23 5.25
C LEU A 237 -3.95 -3.74 6.70
N VAL A 238 -4.39 -2.93 7.68
CA VAL A 238 -4.52 -3.39 9.07
C VAL A 238 -5.49 -4.56 9.15
N GLY A 239 -6.63 -4.48 8.44
CA GLY A 239 -7.63 -5.55 8.38
C GLY A 239 -7.06 -6.84 7.79
N ASP A 240 -6.31 -6.76 6.69
CA ASP A 240 -5.68 -7.90 6.02
C ASP A 240 -4.69 -8.61 6.95
N VAL A 241 -3.77 -7.87 7.55
CA VAL A 241 -2.76 -8.43 8.48
C VAL A 241 -3.40 -9.07 9.71
N LEU A 242 -4.44 -8.44 10.29
CA LEU A 242 -5.15 -8.99 11.45
C LEU A 242 -5.96 -10.25 11.06
N ALA A 243 -6.55 -10.27 9.86
CA ALA A 243 -7.26 -11.45 9.36
C ALA A 243 -6.33 -12.66 9.13
N GLU A 244 -5.12 -12.44 8.64
CA GLU A 244 -4.08 -13.45 8.51
C GLU A 244 -3.63 -14.01 9.87
N ARG A 245 -3.57 -13.15 10.89
CA ARG A 245 -3.28 -13.52 12.29
C ARG A 245 -4.47 -14.15 13.02
N GLN A 246 -5.59 -14.34 12.35
CA GLN A 246 -6.82 -14.85 12.95
C GLN A 246 -7.44 -13.94 14.03
N ASP A 247 -6.99 -12.69 14.14
CA ASP A 247 -7.70 -11.68 14.92
C ASP A 247 -8.90 -11.16 14.13
N THR A 248 -9.96 -11.96 14.16
CA THR A 248 -11.19 -11.68 13.41
C THR A 248 -11.93 -10.43 13.90
N SER A 249 -11.80 -10.12 15.18
CA SER A 249 -12.43 -8.94 15.79
C SER A 249 -11.71 -7.66 15.35
N GLY A 250 -10.41 -7.63 15.42
CA GLY A 250 -9.58 -6.53 14.95
C GLY A 250 -9.71 -6.30 13.45
N ALA A 251 -9.70 -7.39 12.65
CA ALA A 251 -9.89 -7.32 11.22
C ALA A 251 -11.24 -6.69 10.84
N LEU A 252 -12.34 -7.14 11.46
CA LEU A 252 -13.67 -6.56 11.21
C LEU A 252 -13.75 -5.09 11.61
N ALA A 253 -13.11 -4.70 12.70
CA ALA A 253 -13.08 -3.29 13.13
C ALA A 253 -12.34 -2.43 12.11
N ALA A 254 -11.18 -2.88 11.63
CA ALA A 254 -10.37 -2.17 10.63
C ALA A 254 -11.11 -2.04 9.28
N TYR A 255 -11.66 -3.14 8.75
CA TYR A 255 -12.43 -3.08 7.49
C TYR A 255 -13.68 -2.20 7.59
N ARG A 256 -14.38 -2.16 8.74
CA ARG A 256 -15.51 -1.26 8.93
C ARG A 256 -15.09 0.22 8.93
N ARG A 257 -13.90 0.52 9.47
CA ARG A 257 -13.34 1.88 9.37
C ARG A 257 -13.02 2.21 7.91
N ALA A 258 -12.39 1.31 7.18
CA ALA A 258 -12.15 1.49 5.75
C ALA A 258 -13.44 1.73 4.96
N ALA A 259 -14.48 0.90 5.21
CA ALA A 259 -15.78 1.02 4.54
C ALA A 259 -16.55 2.32 4.91
N ALA A 260 -16.29 2.89 6.08
CA ALA A 260 -16.88 4.17 6.48
C ALA A 260 -16.28 5.35 5.73
N VAL A 261 -15.01 5.24 5.30
CA VAL A 261 -14.30 6.27 4.54
C VAL A 261 -14.54 6.09 3.04
N ASP A 262 -14.30 4.90 2.54
CA ASP A 262 -14.43 4.56 1.12
C ASP A 262 -15.15 3.22 0.95
N PRO A 263 -16.49 3.22 0.85
CA PRO A 263 -17.24 2.00 0.65
C PRO A 263 -16.97 1.41 -0.73
N SER A 264 -16.39 0.20 -0.74
CA SER A 264 -16.10 -0.52 -1.98
C SER A 264 -16.54 -1.98 -1.91
N PRO A 265 -16.91 -2.60 -3.06
CA PRO A 265 -17.28 -4.01 -3.12
C PRO A 265 -16.16 -4.95 -2.60
N ALA A 266 -14.90 -4.56 -2.73
CA ALA A 266 -13.77 -5.32 -2.25
C ALA A 266 -13.71 -5.37 -0.72
N ILE A 267 -13.94 -4.23 -0.05
CA ILE A 267 -13.99 -4.13 1.41
C ILE A 267 -15.19 -4.90 1.97
N GLU A 268 -16.35 -4.77 1.34
CA GLU A 268 -17.54 -5.54 1.74
C GLU A 268 -17.32 -7.05 1.59
N ALA A 269 -16.65 -7.49 0.52
CA ALA A 269 -16.27 -8.89 0.35
C ALA A 269 -15.28 -9.36 1.42
N ALA A 270 -14.33 -8.51 1.84
CA ALA A 270 -13.41 -8.83 2.93
C ALA A 270 -14.14 -8.98 4.27
N ILE A 271 -15.07 -8.09 4.58
CA ILE A 271 -15.94 -8.18 5.76
C ILE A 271 -16.75 -9.47 5.72
N ALA A 272 -17.35 -9.79 4.58
CA ALA A 272 -18.14 -11.01 4.41
C ALA A 272 -17.30 -12.27 4.63
N ARG A 273 -16.07 -12.33 4.06
CA ARG A 273 -15.14 -13.45 4.27
C ARG A 273 -14.78 -13.65 5.74
N VAL A 274 -14.48 -12.56 6.48
CA VAL A 274 -14.15 -12.67 7.89
C VAL A 274 -15.37 -13.11 8.70
N ARG A 275 -16.56 -12.56 8.43
CA ARG A 275 -17.81 -12.98 9.09
C ARG A 275 -18.12 -14.46 8.84
N GLU A 276 -17.91 -14.94 7.62
CA GLU A 276 -18.11 -16.35 7.29
C GLU A 276 -17.14 -17.26 8.06
N ARG A 277 -15.86 -16.87 8.12
CA ARG A 277 -14.86 -17.59 8.92
C ARG A 277 -15.23 -17.66 10.41
N VAL A 278 -15.75 -16.57 10.96
CA VAL A 278 -16.27 -16.54 12.35
C VAL A 278 -17.45 -17.49 12.49
N ARG A 279 -18.38 -17.49 11.54
CA ARG A 279 -19.54 -18.38 11.53
C ARG A 279 -19.13 -19.84 11.47
N GLU A 280 -18.21 -20.18 10.55
CA GLU A 280 -17.68 -21.54 10.43
C GLU A 280 -16.93 -22.00 11.68
N ALA A 281 -16.13 -21.11 12.29
CA ALA A 281 -15.41 -21.42 13.54
C ALA A 281 -16.36 -21.67 14.73
N ALA A 282 -17.53 -21.05 14.73
CA ALA A 282 -18.57 -21.25 15.75
C ALA A 282 -19.35 -22.56 15.58
N LEU A 283 -19.22 -23.23 14.42
CA LEU A 283 -19.90 -24.52 14.19
C LEU A 283 -19.26 -25.63 15.03
N PRO A 284 -20.05 -26.59 15.49
CA PRO A 284 -19.54 -27.75 16.23
C PRO A 284 -18.42 -28.49 15.48
N ALA A 285 -17.52 -29.13 16.23
CA ALA A 285 -16.44 -29.91 15.64
C ALA A 285 -16.98 -30.98 14.69
N GLN A 286 -18.09 -31.62 15.10
CA GLN A 286 -18.78 -32.67 14.29
C GLN A 286 -19.21 -32.17 12.92
N TYR A 287 -19.58 -30.88 12.79
CA TYR A 287 -19.93 -30.27 11.50
C TYR A 287 -18.68 -30.07 10.61
N ARG A 288 -17.58 -29.62 11.19
CA ARG A 288 -16.33 -29.37 10.46
C ARG A 288 -15.69 -30.66 9.95
N GLU A 289 -15.93 -31.78 10.63
CA GLU A 289 -15.43 -33.11 10.28
C GLU A 289 -16.29 -33.84 9.24
N ILE A 290 -17.45 -33.28 8.83
CA ILE A 290 -18.36 -33.98 7.90
C ILE A 290 -17.62 -34.36 6.61
N GLY A 291 -16.83 -33.45 6.03
CA GLY A 291 -16.11 -33.65 4.78
C GLY A 291 -15.15 -34.83 4.80
N ASP A 292 -14.57 -35.15 5.95
CA ASP A 292 -13.60 -36.22 6.13
C ASP A 292 -14.23 -37.59 6.43
N ARG A 293 -15.54 -37.62 6.63
CA ARG A 293 -16.24 -38.88 6.95
C ARG A 293 -16.30 -39.82 5.74
N PRO A 294 -15.92 -41.08 5.87
CA PRO A 294 -16.01 -42.04 4.78
C PRO A 294 -17.46 -42.30 4.36
N GLN A 295 -18.42 -42.09 5.28
CA GLN A 295 -19.85 -42.19 5.02
C GLN A 295 -20.63 -41.19 5.87
N ALA A 296 -21.45 -40.37 5.20
CA ALA A 296 -22.28 -39.36 5.84
C ALA A 296 -23.50 -40.00 6.53
N ALA A 297 -23.91 -39.43 7.65
CA ALA A 297 -25.14 -39.74 8.36
C ALA A 297 -26.29 -38.79 8.00
N ARG A 298 -27.50 -39.10 8.33
CA ARG A 298 -28.69 -38.22 8.13
C ARG A 298 -28.51 -36.87 8.83
N ALA A 299 -27.93 -36.86 10.03
CA ALA A 299 -27.62 -35.64 10.78
C ALA A 299 -26.63 -34.74 10.03
N ASP A 300 -25.67 -35.30 9.31
CA ASP A 300 -24.69 -34.56 8.52
C ASP A 300 -25.39 -33.77 7.40
N ILE A 301 -26.28 -34.43 6.67
CA ILE A 301 -27.07 -33.78 5.61
C ILE A 301 -27.98 -32.68 6.19
N ALA A 302 -28.65 -32.96 7.30
CA ALA A 302 -29.49 -31.98 7.97
C ALA A 302 -28.70 -30.75 8.39
N ALA A 303 -27.48 -30.94 8.92
CA ALA A 303 -26.61 -29.83 9.34
C ALA A 303 -26.07 -29.06 8.12
N LEU A 304 -25.60 -29.73 7.06
CA LEU A 304 -25.17 -29.10 5.83
C LEU A 304 -26.25 -28.26 5.18
N LEU A 305 -27.47 -28.81 5.03
CA LEU A 305 -28.61 -28.08 4.50
C LEU A 305 -29.00 -26.91 5.40
N GLY A 306 -29.08 -27.13 6.73
CA GLY A 306 -29.47 -26.12 7.70
C GLY A 306 -28.51 -24.92 7.75
N VAL A 307 -27.20 -25.17 7.68
CA VAL A 307 -26.18 -24.12 7.68
C VAL A 307 -26.15 -23.39 6.35
N ARG A 308 -26.09 -24.09 5.22
CA ARG A 308 -25.90 -23.47 3.90
C ARG A 308 -27.16 -22.93 3.25
N LEU A 309 -28.32 -23.50 3.58
CA LEU A 309 -29.61 -23.15 3.01
C LEU A 309 -30.59 -22.58 4.04
N GLY A 310 -30.12 -22.24 5.23
CA GLY A 310 -30.93 -21.68 6.31
C GLY A 310 -31.96 -20.61 5.88
N PRO A 311 -31.56 -19.58 5.10
CA PRO A 311 -32.49 -18.58 4.60
C PRO A 311 -33.63 -19.13 3.72
N VAL A 312 -33.35 -20.15 2.91
CA VAL A 312 -34.37 -20.81 2.06
C VAL A 312 -35.31 -21.64 2.92
N LEU A 313 -34.76 -22.43 3.84
CA LEU A 313 -35.51 -23.31 4.72
C LEU A 313 -36.41 -22.55 5.69
N THR A 314 -35.98 -21.41 6.21
CA THR A 314 -36.78 -20.57 7.12
C THR A 314 -37.91 -19.81 6.40
N ARG A 315 -37.77 -19.52 5.10
CA ARG A 315 -38.83 -18.90 4.29
C ARG A 315 -39.86 -19.90 3.80
N ALA A 316 -39.52 -21.19 3.78
CA ALA A 316 -40.44 -22.25 3.38
C ALA A 316 -41.64 -22.34 4.34
N PRO A 317 -42.79 -22.82 3.88
CA PRO A 317 -43.94 -23.12 4.74
C PRO A 317 -43.54 -24.07 5.88
N GLN A 318 -43.69 -23.62 7.12
CA GLN A 318 -43.25 -24.39 8.28
C GLN A 318 -44.33 -25.40 8.70
N ARG A 319 -43.96 -26.65 8.86
CA ARG A 319 -44.82 -27.72 9.35
C ARG A 319 -44.65 -27.91 10.86
N GLN A 320 -45.72 -28.24 11.55
CA GLN A 320 -45.59 -28.72 12.94
C GLN A 320 -45.11 -30.17 12.89
N MET A 321 -43.90 -30.39 13.40
CA MET A 321 -43.29 -31.72 13.44
C MET A 321 -42.75 -31.99 14.83
N VAL A 322 -42.98 -33.22 15.29
CA VAL A 322 -42.39 -33.74 16.52
C VAL A 322 -41.30 -34.70 16.12
N VAL A 323 -40.10 -34.53 16.64
CA VAL A 323 -38.97 -35.43 16.44
C VAL A 323 -38.49 -35.87 17.82
N THR A 324 -38.51 -37.17 18.06
CA THR A 324 -38.38 -37.72 19.42
C THR A 324 -36.94 -38.08 19.81
N ASP A 325 -36.08 -38.35 18.84
CA ASP A 325 -34.72 -38.92 19.01
C ASP A 325 -33.54 -37.93 18.79
N VAL A 326 -33.81 -36.62 18.82
CA VAL A 326 -32.78 -35.63 18.51
C VAL A 326 -32.37 -34.72 19.69
N ARG A 327 -33.08 -34.85 20.82
CA ARG A 327 -32.79 -34.04 22.00
C ARG A 327 -31.34 -34.21 22.48
N GLY A 328 -30.58 -33.14 22.53
CA GLY A 328 -29.15 -33.13 22.93
C GLY A 328 -28.20 -33.63 21.84
N HIS A 329 -28.70 -33.95 20.64
CA HIS A 329 -27.86 -34.28 19.52
C HIS A 329 -27.21 -32.98 18.94
N TRP A 330 -25.94 -33.01 18.57
CA TRP A 330 -25.22 -31.83 18.07
C TRP A 330 -25.90 -31.16 16.88
N ALA A 331 -26.60 -31.90 16.04
CA ALA A 331 -27.29 -31.38 14.85
C ALA A 331 -28.79 -31.05 15.11
N ASP A 332 -29.32 -31.18 16.35
CA ASP A 332 -30.72 -30.94 16.68
C ASP A 332 -31.30 -29.64 16.09
N PRO A 333 -30.67 -28.46 16.20
CA PRO A 333 -31.24 -27.25 15.64
C PRO A 333 -31.48 -27.33 14.12
N TRP A 334 -30.57 -27.93 13.40
CA TRP A 334 -30.69 -28.08 11.94
C TRP A 334 -31.66 -29.19 11.54
N ILE A 335 -31.73 -30.31 12.30
CA ILE A 335 -32.72 -31.35 12.09
C ILE A 335 -34.12 -30.76 12.22
N GLN A 336 -34.36 -29.96 13.24
CA GLN A 336 -35.65 -29.25 13.42
C GLN A 336 -35.94 -28.33 12.22
N THR A 337 -34.93 -27.63 11.72
CA THR A 337 -35.08 -26.69 10.59
C THR A 337 -35.45 -27.44 9.30
N VAL A 338 -34.70 -28.48 8.93
CA VAL A 338 -34.94 -29.21 7.68
C VAL A 338 -36.23 -29.99 7.69
N THR A 339 -36.64 -30.54 8.85
CA THR A 339 -37.91 -31.31 8.98
C THR A 339 -39.12 -30.38 8.94
N ARG A 340 -39.07 -29.22 9.62
CA ARG A 340 -40.15 -28.24 9.56
C ARG A 340 -40.31 -27.65 8.15
N ALA A 341 -39.23 -27.43 7.44
CA ALA A 341 -39.28 -26.98 6.04
C ALA A 341 -39.70 -28.07 5.06
N GLY A 342 -39.75 -29.36 5.49
CA GLY A 342 -40.05 -30.49 4.63
C GLY A 342 -38.92 -30.87 3.68
N ALA A 343 -37.69 -30.40 3.91
CA ALA A 343 -36.49 -30.77 3.14
C ALA A 343 -36.01 -32.17 3.43
N MET A 344 -36.22 -32.64 4.66
CA MET A 344 -36.02 -34.04 5.06
C MET A 344 -37.24 -34.55 5.86
N GLU A 345 -37.57 -35.82 5.73
CA GLU A 345 -38.70 -36.39 6.42
C GLU A 345 -38.32 -37.10 7.72
N VAL A 346 -39.28 -37.13 8.65
CA VAL A 346 -39.26 -38.00 9.83
C VAL A 346 -39.90 -39.31 9.47
N PHE A 347 -39.47 -40.38 10.11
CA PHE A 347 -40.09 -41.70 9.96
C PHE A 347 -41.48 -41.73 10.61
N PRO A 348 -42.36 -42.71 10.24
CA PRO A 348 -43.71 -42.81 10.80
C PRO A 348 -43.78 -42.94 12.32
N ASN A 349 -42.73 -43.38 12.97
CA ASN A 349 -42.55 -43.48 14.42
C ASN A 349 -42.08 -42.17 15.09
N TYR A 350 -42.07 -41.05 14.36
CA TYR A 350 -41.59 -39.75 14.80
C TYR A 350 -40.10 -39.67 15.13
N THR A 351 -39.28 -40.61 14.61
CA THR A 351 -37.82 -40.55 14.73
C THR A 351 -37.20 -39.94 13.48
N PHE A 352 -36.04 -39.31 13.63
CA PHE A 352 -35.20 -38.82 12.53
C PHE A 352 -34.07 -39.79 12.21
N GLU A 353 -33.66 -40.58 13.17
CA GLU A 353 -32.51 -41.48 13.10
C GLU A 353 -31.20 -40.74 12.71
N PRO A 354 -30.69 -39.81 13.54
CA PRO A 354 -29.58 -38.90 13.19
C PRO A 354 -28.32 -39.65 12.74
N SER A 355 -28.03 -40.81 13.34
CA SER A 355 -26.83 -41.59 13.07
C SER A 355 -26.98 -42.57 11.89
N ALA A 356 -28.19 -42.67 11.31
CA ALA A 356 -28.43 -43.57 10.18
C ALA A 356 -27.62 -43.10 8.97
N ARG A 357 -26.92 -44.04 8.33
CA ARG A 357 -26.09 -43.76 7.16
C ARG A 357 -26.94 -43.44 5.94
N ILE A 358 -26.58 -42.42 5.18
CA ILE A 358 -27.36 -42.00 4.03
C ILE A 358 -26.84 -42.64 2.74
N ARG A 359 -27.75 -42.96 1.85
CA ARG A 359 -27.47 -43.49 0.51
C ARG A 359 -27.76 -42.40 -0.54
N ARG A 360 -27.25 -42.57 -1.76
CA ARG A 360 -27.45 -41.60 -2.84
C ARG A 360 -28.95 -41.39 -3.17
N GLY A 361 -29.78 -42.44 -3.07
CA GLY A 361 -31.23 -42.30 -3.25
C GLY A 361 -31.88 -41.42 -2.19
N ASP A 362 -31.49 -41.55 -0.91
CA ASP A 362 -31.99 -40.73 0.19
C ASP A 362 -31.55 -39.26 0.04
N LEU A 363 -30.30 -39.06 -0.40
CA LEU A 363 -29.78 -37.71 -0.68
C LEU A 363 -30.51 -37.09 -1.87
N ALA A 364 -30.80 -37.83 -2.93
CA ALA A 364 -31.56 -37.33 -4.07
C ALA A 364 -32.98 -36.90 -3.67
N ASP A 365 -33.64 -37.63 -2.74
CA ASP A 365 -34.94 -37.23 -2.21
C ASP A 365 -34.85 -35.88 -1.47
N ALA A 366 -33.88 -35.73 -0.57
CA ALA A 366 -33.65 -34.46 0.12
C ALA A 366 -33.34 -33.29 -0.86
N VAL A 367 -32.47 -33.53 -1.83
CA VAL A 367 -32.15 -32.56 -2.90
C VAL A 367 -33.41 -32.19 -3.68
N SER A 368 -34.21 -33.17 -4.13
CA SER A 368 -35.44 -32.94 -4.87
C SER A 368 -36.44 -32.07 -4.09
N ARG A 369 -36.57 -32.31 -2.79
CA ARG A 369 -37.43 -31.52 -1.91
C ARG A 369 -36.96 -30.09 -1.77
N VAL A 370 -35.66 -29.87 -1.60
CA VAL A 370 -35.08 -28.53 -1.54
C VAL A 370 -35.24 -27.81 -2.88
N LEU A 371 -35.04 -28.48 -4.01
CA LEU A 371 -35.28 -27.91 -5.35
C LEU A 371 -36.74 -27.44 -5.51
N ALA A 372 -37.71 -28.22 -4.96
CA ALA A 372 -39.10 -27.80 -4.96
C ALA A 372 -39.41 -26.58 -4.04
N LEU A 373 -38.61 -26.35 -3.00
CA LEU A 373 -38.69 -25.14 -2.16
C LEU A 373 -38.10 -23.93 -2.85
N ILE A 374 -37.02 -24.10 -3.63
CA ILE A 374 -36.37 -23.02 -4.40
C ILE A 374 -37.27 -22.54 -5.55
N ALA A 375 -37.93 -23.47 -6.23
CA ALA A 375 -38.79 -23.19 -7.37
C ALA A 375 -40.12 -23.93 -7.20
N PRO A 376 -41.06 -23.38 -6.43
CA PRO A 376 -42.36 -24.00 -6.25
C PRO A 376 -43.12 -24.11 -7.58
N ALA A 377 -43.87 -25.19 -7.71
CA ALA A 377 -44.67 -25.46 -8.88
C ALA A 377 -45.58 -24.27 -9.22
N GLY A 378 -45.57 -23.84 -10.48
CA GLY A 378 -46.31 -22.64 -10.93
C GLY A 378 -45.57 -21.32 -10.84
N SER A 379 -44.29 -21.30 -10.46
CA SER A 379 -43.48 -20.07 -10.57
C SER A 379 -43.31 -19.69 -12.03
N ALA A 380 -43.38 -18.37 -12.34
CA ALA A 380 -43.26 -17.83 -13.70
C ALA A 380 -41.88 -18.06 -14.36
N THR A 381 -40.90 -18.50 -13.60
CA THR A 381 -39.56 -18.90 -14.05
C THR A 381 -39.53 -20.40 -14.31
N ALA A 382 -39.51 -20.77 -15.59
CA ALA A 382 -39.31 -22.17 -16.00
C ALA A 382 -37.97 -22.66 -15.43
N THR A 383 -38.05 -23.62 -14.50
CA THR A 383 -36.84 -24.25 -13.95
C THR A 383 -36.39 -25.38 -14.88
N PRO A 384 -35.17 -25.32 -15.41
CA PRO A 384 -34.72 -26.33 -16.40
C PRO A 384 -34.85 -27.77 -15.92
N TRP A 385 -34.71 -28.00 -14.61
CA TRP A 385 -34.75 -29.35 -14.03
C TRP A 385 -36.16 -29.97 -13.88
N GLU A 386 -37.22 -29.16 -14.05
CA GLU A 386 -38.59 -29.73 -13.96
C GLU A 386 -39.02 -30.43 -15.25
N SER A 387 -38.57 -29.96 -16.41
CA SER A 387 -38.96 -30.48 -17.73
C SER A 387 -37.88 -31.31 -18.44
N ALA A 388 -36.63 -31.32 -17.93
CA ALA A 388 -35.54 -32.01 -18.57
C ALA A 388 -35.74 -33.52 -18.57
N ALA A 389 -35.57 -34.13 -19.75
CA ALA A 389 -35.49 -35.57 -19.89
C ALA A 389 -34.09 -36.05 -19.47
N VAL A 390 -34.03 -37.03 -18.55
CA VAL A 390 -32.76 -37.60 -18.10
C VAL A 390 -32.86 -39.11 -18.25
N THR A 391 -31.89 -39.70 -18.93
CA THR A 391 -31.79 -41.17 -19.03
C THR A 391 -30.85 -41.67 -17.95
N VAL A 392 -31.33 -42.56 -17.12
CA VAL A 392 -30.56 -43.16 -16.02
C VAL A 392 -30.60 -44.69 -16.23
N SER A 393 -29.43 -45.33 -16.35
CA SER A 393 -29.35 -46.74 -16.77
C SER A 393 -29.88 -47.70 -15.72
N ASP A 394 -29.75 -47.40 -14.45
CA ASP A 394 -30.10 -48.25 -13.30
C ASP A 394 -31.40 -47.85 -12.57
N VAL A 395 -32.05 -46.73 -12.99
CA VAL A 395 -33.30 -46.24 -12.38
C VAL A 395 -34.32 -45.98 -13.47
N PRO A 396 -35.19 -46.93 -13.81
CA PRO A 396 -36.18 -46.78 -14.85
C PRO A 396 -37.28 -45.76 -14.46
N PRO A 397 -37.97 -45.14 -15.41
CA PRO A 397 -39.01 -44.14 -15.15
C PRO A 397 -40.15 -44.57 -14.22
N GLY A 398 -40.42 -45.86 -14.12
CA GLY A 398 -41.42 -46.42 -13.20
C GLY A 398 -40.94 -46.65 -11.76
N HIS A 399 -39.67 -46.40 -11.49
CA HIS A 399 -39.10 -46.56 -10.14
C HIS A 399 -39.51 -45.41 -9.23
N LEU A 400 -39.88 -45.68 -7.96
CA LEU A 400 -40.33 -44.65 -6.99
C LEU A 400 -39.35 -43.50 -6.81
N ALA A 401 -38.06 -43.80 -6.84
CA ALA A 401 -37.00 -42.78 -6.71
C ALA A 401 -36.73 -41.99 -8.01
N TYR A 402 -37.24 -42.43 -9.17
CA TYR A 402 -36.93 -41.80 -10.46
C TYR A 402 -37.24 -40.30 -10.51
N PRO A 403 -38.38 -39.79 -10.00
CA PRO A 403 -38.65 -38.34 -10.01
C PRO A 403 -37.62 -37.53 -9.24
N ALA A 404 -37.15 -38.02 -8.09
CA ALA A 404 -36.13 -37.36 -7.28
C ALA A 404 -34.74 -37.39 -7.96
N VAL A 405 -34.37 -38.56 -8.47
CA VAL A 405 -33.12 -38.75 -9.22
C VAL A 405 -33.08 -37.86 -10.46
N ARG A 406 -34.14 -37.92 -11.28
CA ARG A 406 -34.26 -37.08 -12.49
C ARG A 406 -34.05 -35.60 -12.18
N ARG A 407 -34.73 -35.09 -11.14
CA ARG A 407 -34.65 -33.71 -10.74
C ARG A 407 -33.26 -33.34 -10.26
N ALA A 408 -32.64 -34.17 -9.41
CA ALA A 408 -31.30 -33.94 -8.88
C ALA A 408 -30.21 -33.93 -9.97
N VAL A 409 -30.36 -34.88 -10.95
CA VAL A 409 -29.43 -34.94 -12.10
C VAL A 409 -29.66 -33.76 -13.08
N ALA A 410 -30.93 -33.49 -13.42
CA ALA A 410 -31.27 -32.39 -14.32
C ALA A 410 -30.86 -31.03 -13.80
N ALA A 411 -30.87 -30.82 -12.47
CA ALA A 411 -30.37 -29.62 -11.81
C ALA A 411 -28.83 -29.53 -11.76
N GLY A 412 -28.10 -30.57 -12.21
CA GLY A 412 -26.65 -30.62 -12.15
C GLY A 412 -26.08 -30.80 -10.72
N VAL A 413 -26.95 -31.08 -9.74
CA VAL A 413 -26.56 -31.21 -8.32
C VAL A 413 -25.91 -32.55 -8.03
N MET A 414 -26.47 -33.65 -8.56
CA MET A 414 -25.95 -35.02 -8.40
C MET A 414 -25.67 -35.61 -9.77
N PRO A 415 -24.42 -35.76 -10.19
CA PRO A 415 -24.08 -36.34 -11.48
C PRO A 415 -24.26 -37.85 -11.49
N LEU A 416 -24.50 -38.38 -12.69
CA LEU A 416 -24.42 -39.85 -12.93
C LEU A 416 -22.96 -40.32 -12.89
N ARG A 417 -22.73 -41.55 -12.52
CA ARG A 417 -21.46 -42.27 -12.59
C ARG A 417 -21.57 -43.29 -13.69
N ASP A 418 -20.84 -43.13 -14.76
CA ASP A 418 -20.88 -43.98 -15.95
C ASP A 418 -22.32 -44.27 -16.47
N GLY A 419 -23.21 -43.25 -16.40
CA GLY A 419 -24.60 -43.33 -16.82
C GLY A 419 -25.57 -43.98 -15.77
N ALA A 420 -25.08 -44.43 -14.63
CA ALA A 420 -25.86 -44.97 -13.51
C ALA A 420 -25.94 -43.98 -12.34
N PHE A 421 -27.02 -44.04 -11.58
CA PHE A 421 -27.19 -43.19 -10.40
C PHE A 421 -26.71 -43.87 -9.11
N GLU A 422 -26.75 -45.19 -9.07
CA GLU A 422 -26.32 -46.03 -7.93
C GLU A 422 -27.10 -45.72 -6.62
N LEU A 423 -28.43 -45.90 -6.66
CA LEU A 423 -29.34 -45.55 -5.54
C LEU A 423 -28.86 -46.00 -4.17
N LEU A 424 -28.31 -47.21 -4.09
CA LEU A 424 -27.91 -47.87 -2.82
C LEU A 424 -26.47 -47.54 -2.41
N ALA A 425 -25.71 -46.83 -3.25
CA ALA A 425 -24.35 -46.50 -2.93
C ALA A 425 -24.28 -45.55 -1.72
N PRO A 426 -23.33 -45.79 -0.81
CA PRO A 426 -23.13 -44.89 0.33
C PRO A 426 -22.66 -43.53 -0.15
N VAL A 427 -23.08 -42.46 0.56
CA VAL A 427 -22.62 -41.09 0.34
C VAL A 427 -21.47 -40.81 1.28
N SER A 428 -20.32 -40.38 0.75
CA SER A 428 -19.22 -39.87 1.59
C SER A 428 -19.52 -38.48 2.10
N GLY A 429 -18.82 -38.05 3.17
CA GLY A 429 -18.91 -36.68 3.67
C GLY A 429 -18.52 -35.67 2.61
N ALA A 430 -17.46 -35.93 1.84
CA ALA A 430 -17.01 -35.08 0.75
C ALA A 430 -18.09 -34.89 -0.33
N GLU A 431 -18.73 -36.04 -0.76
CA GLU A 431 -19.84 -36.01 -1.72
C GLU A 431 -21.03 -35.19 -1.18
N ALA A 432 -21.37 -35.37 0.11
CA ALA A 432 -22.45 -34.64 0.75
C ALA A 432 -22.20 -33.12 0.75
N VAL A 433 -20.99 -32.70 1.10
CA VAL A 433 -20.57 -31.29 1.07
C VAL A 433 -20.65 -30.73 -0.34
N GLU A 434 -20.19 -31.47 -1.35
CA GLU A 434 -20.22 -31.06 -2.74
C GLU A 434 -21.66 -30.89 -3.26
N VAL A 435 -22.51 -31.87 -3.01
CA VAL A 435 -23.93 -31.84 -3.41
C VAL A 435 -24.65 -30.64 -2.79
N VAL A 436 -24.50 -30.40 -1.49
CA VAL A 436 -25.13 -29.26 -0.82
C VAL A 436 -24.55 -27.94 -1.30
N THR A 437 -23.26 -27.88 -1.64
CA THR A 437 -22.63 -26.67 -2.21
C THR A 437 -23.21 -26.35 -3.59
N ARG A 438 -23.35 -27.33 -4.47
CA ARG A 438 -24.00 -27.15 -5.78
C ARG A 438 -25.47 -26.72 -5.64
N LEU A 439 -26.18 -27.33 -4.68
CA LEU A 439 -27.57 -26.97 -4.39
C LEU A 439 -27.69 -25.51 -3.89
N ALA A 440 -26.80 -25.09 -3.02
CA ALA A 440 -26.75 -23.71 -2.53
C ALA A 440 -26.47 -22.70 -3.65
N ALA A 441 -25.63 -23.02 -4.61
CA ALA A 441 -25.34 -22.17 -5.76
C ALA A 441 -26.61 -21.85 -6.60
N LEU A 442 -27.58 -22.78 -6.67
CA LEU A 442 -28.84 -22.57 -7.39
C LEU A 442 -29.80 -21.60 -6.68
N THR A 443 -29.59 -21.30 -5.41
CA THR A 443 -30.49 -20.43 -4.65
C THR A 443 -30.20 -18.93 -4.84
N GLY A 444 -29.08 -18.58 -5.48
CA GLY A 444 -28.61 -17.20 -5.56
C GLY A 444 -28.23 -16.58 -4.20
N VAL A 445 -28.38 -17.33 -3.12
CA VAL A 445 -27.93 -16.93 -1.78
C VAL A 445 -26.41 -17.03 -1.80
N ARG A 446 -25.72 -15.92 -1.90
CA ARG A 446 -24.28 -15.85 -1.64
C ARG A 446 -24.10 -16.17 -0.16
N GLY A 447 -23.37 -17.21 0.12
CA GLY A 447 -23.01 -17.67 1.47
C GLY A 447 -22.20 -16.64 2.24
#